data_bf6ffee36a26008683530a1a9bf13abf
#
_entry.id   bf6ffee36a26008683530a1a9bf13abf
#
_cell.length_a   1.000
_cell.length_b   1.000
_cell.length_c   1.000
_cell.angle_alpha   90.00
_cell.angle_beta   90.00
_cell.angle_gamma   90.00
#
_symmetry.space_group_name_H-M   'P 1'
#
loop_
_entity.id
_entity.type
_entity.pdbx_description
1 polymer ?
#
loop_
_entity_poly.entity_id
_entity_poly.type
_entity_poly.pdbx_seq_one_letter_code
_entity_poly.pdbx_strand_id
1 'polypeptide(L)'
;MQLKNKTAVIYGAAGAIGQAVARAFAKEGCHVFITGRNMKELGRIATEINSSGGSAEAHEVDALDQYAVNSHLELILTTDSKLDISFNAMGIPQTGVQGIPMVELSPEAYMLPILSYTRSHFITATAAARAMATNKSGVILTLSAVPSKVAAPLVGGMAPSWAGIEAFTRTLAAEMGISGIRTVCLRADGMPETQTITTVFGLHAKGAGMSSNKEFQGLMESFTILKRLPMLSELANTAVFMASDKASGITGTTINVTCGSVVD
;
A
#
# COMPACT_ATOMS: atom_id res chain seq x y z
N MET A 1 14.87 15.89 7.57
CA MET A 1 14.75 14.76 6.63
C MET A 1 14.87 13.46 7.41
N GLN A 2 13.79 12.70 7.47
CA GLN A 2 13.70 11.46 8.28
C GLN A 2 14.24 10.22 7.53
N LEU A 3 14.33 10.30 6.20
CA LEU A 3 14.75 9.19 5.33
C LEU A 3 16.03 9.52 4.53
N LYS A 4 16.83 10.46 5.03
CA LYS A 4 18.07 10.88 4.36
C LYS A 4 19.01 9.68 4.16
N ASN A 5 19.53 9.52 2.94
CA ASN A 5 20.42 8.44 2.53
C ASN A 5 19.78 7.03 2.61
N LYS A 6 18.46 6.93 2.61
CA LYS A 6 17.73 5.66 2.49
C LYS A 6 17.34 5.42 1.04
N THR A 7 17.28 4.16 0.67
CA THR A 7 16.83 3.68 -0.65
C THR A 7 15.51 2.93 -0.48
N ALA A 8 14.49 3.31 -1.25
CA ALA A 8 13.18 2.70 -1.20
C ALA A 8 12.73 2.16 -2.55
N VAL A 9 12.01 1.04 -2.55
CA VAL A 9 11.21 0.58 -3.69
C VAL A 9 9.73 0.68 -3.37
N ILE A 10 8.94 1.24 -4.32
CA ILE A 10 7.49 1.36 -4.20
C ILE A 10 6.82 0.67 -5.38
N TYR A 11 6.09 -0.41 -5.11
CA TYR A 11 5.30 -1.12 -6.11
C TYR A 11 3.91 -0.51 -6.24
N GLY A 12 3.41 -0.42 -7.49
CA GLY A 12 2.12 0.23 -7.77
C GLY A 12 2.17 1.75 -7.62
N ALA A 13 3.35 2.36 -7.86
CA ALA A 13 3.59 3.79 -7.66
C ALA A 13 2.82 4.71 -8.60
N ALA A 14 2.25 4.20 -9.70
CA ALA A 14 1.34 4.95 -10.56
C ALA A 14 -0.05 5.20 -9.92
N GLY A 15 -0.41 4.44 -8.87
CA GLY A 15 -1.64 4.63 -8.10
C GLY A 15 -1.55 5.81 -7.12
N ALA A 16 -2.71 6.32 -6.68
CA ALA A 16 -2.78 7.50 -5.81
C ALA A 16 -1.96 7.36 -4.52
N ILE A 17 -2.08 6.23 -3.82
CA ILE A 17 -1.31 5.98 -2.58
C ILE A 17 0.18 5.85 -2.89
N GLY A 18 0.55 5.06 -3.91
CA GLY A 18 1.95 4.82 -4.25
C GLY A 18 2.69 6.11 -4.61
N GLN A 19 2.09 6.97 -5.45
CA GLN A 19 2.70 8.26 -5.79
C GLN A 19 2.76 9.25 -4.61
N ALA A 20 1.76 9.25 -3.72
CA ALA A 20 1.78 10.11 -2.53
C ALA A 20 2.93 9.71 -1.58
N VAL A 21 3.11 8.41 -1.35
CA VAL A 21 4.21 7.89 -0.53
C VAL A 21 5.57 8.14 -1.21
N ALA A 22 5.67 7.95 -2.54
CA ALA A 22 6.92 8.24 -3.28
C ALA A 22 7.36 9.69 -3.13
N ARG A 23 6.43 10.64 -3.30
CA ARG A 23 6.71 12.07 -3.10
C ARG A 23 7.12 12.38 -1.65
N ALA A 24 6.43 11.81 -0.68
CA ALA A 24 6.73 12.02 0.73
C ALA A 24 8.11 11.46 1.10
N PHE A 25 8.46 10.26 0.63
CA PHE A 25 9.77 9.66 0.86
C PHE A 25 10.89 10.47 0.23
N ALA A 26 10.74 10.89 -1.03
CA ALA A 26 11.72 11.72 -1.72
C ALA A 26 11.91 13.09 -1.03
N LYS A 27 10.82 13.73 -0.56
CA LYS A 27 10.87 14.97 0.21
C LYS A 27 11.66 14.83 1.52
N GLU A 28 11.65 13.64 2.10
CA GLU A 28 12.40 13.30 3.32
C GLU A 28 13.83 12.78 3.03
N GLY A 29 14.30 12.93 1.78
CA GLY A 29 15.68 12.67 1.37
C GLY A 29 15.97 11.20 1.01
N CYS A 30 14.93 10.41 0.74
CA CYS A 30 15.04 9.05 0.25
C CYS A 30 15.27 9.04 -1.27
N HIS A 31 16.14 8.15 -1.75
CA HIS A 31 16.16 7.76 -3.17
C HIS A 31 15.04 6.73 -3.41
N VAL A 32 14.15 6.99 -4.37
CA VAL A 32 12.92 6.19 -4.53
C VAL A 32 12.87 5.54 -5.91
N PHE A 33 12.91 4.22 -5.95
CA PHE A 33 12.60 3.42 -7.13
C PHE A 33 11.09 3.22 -7.21
N ILE A 34 10.43 3.89 -8.16
CA ILE A 34 8.99 3.80 -8.37
C ILE A 34 8.66 2.81 -9.47
N THR A 35 7.81 1.82 -9.17
CA THR A 35 7.55 0.70 -10.08
C THR A 35 6.07 0.49 -10.36
N GLY A 36 5.78 -0.09 -11.52
CA GLY A 36 4.45 -0.44 -12.00
C GLY A 36 4.47 -0.76 -13.49
N ARG A 37 3.30 -0.97 -14.09
CA ARG A 37 3.16 -1.35 -15.50
C ARG A 37 2.97 -0.15 -16.45
N ASN A 38 2.70 1.04 -15.93
CA ASN A 38 2.45 2.24 -16.73
C ASN A 38 3.67 3.17 -16.68
N MET A 39 4.67 2.90 -17.53
CA MET A 39 5.91 3.67 -17.61
C MET A 39 5.69 5.15 -17.91
N LYS A 40 4.69 5.51 -18.72
CA LYS A 40 4.39 6.91 -19.01
C LYS A 40 4.05 7.68 -17.73
N GLU A 41 3.18 7.13 -16.89
CA GLU A 41 2.79 7.77 -15.64
C GLU A 41 3.93 7.75 -14.61
N LEU A 42 4.67 6.65 -14.51
CA LEU A 42 5.85 6.57 -13.63
C LEU A 42 6.91 7.60 -14.02
N GLY A 43 7.21 7.74 -15.32
CA GLY A 43 8.17 8.74 -15.82
C GLY A 43 7.73 10.18 -15.49
N ARG A 44 6.42 10.48 -15.60
CA ARG A 44 5.88 11.79 -15.18
C ARG A 44 6.10 12.03 -13.69
N ILE A 45 5.80 11.04 -12.83
CA ILE A 45 5.96 11.13 -11.37
C ILE A 45 7.44 11.31 -11.00
N ALA A 46 8.35 10.51 -11.59
CA ALA A 46 9.79 10.66 -11.37
C ALA A 46 10.30 12.04 -11.75
N THR A 47 9.89 12.56 -12.92
CA THR A 47 10.23 13.91 -13.37
C THR A 47 9.78 14.99 -12.38
N GLU A 48 8.55 14.89 -11.88
CA GLU A 48 8.02 15.85 -10.91
C GLU A 48 8.77 15.79 -9.56
N ILE A 49 9.08 14.59 -9.07
CA ILE A 49 9.87 14.41 -7.85
C ILE A 49 11.25 15.03 -8.02
N ASN A 50 11.95 14.73 -9.12
CA ASN A 50 13.30 15.21 -9.38
C ASN A 50 13.32 16.74 -9.59
N SER A 51 12.34 17.30 -10.28
CA SER A 51 12.21 18.75 -10.46
C SER A 51 11.91 19.49 -9.14
N SER A 52 11.37 18.81 -8.15
CA SER A 52 11.12 19.35 -6.80
C SER A 52 12.29 19.17 -5.85
N GLY A 53 13.47 18.74 -6.35
CA GLY A 53 14.67 18.52 -5.54
C GLY A 53 14.72 17.17 -4.78
N GLY A 54 13.84 16.25 -5.10
CA GLY A 54 13.89 14.86 -4.63
C GLY A 54 14.75 13.97 -5.53
N SER A 55 14.75 12.66 -5.28
CA SER A 55 15.44 11.66 -6.11
C SER A 55 14.51 10.47 -6.37
N ALA A 56 14.18 10.24 -7.66
CA ALA A 56 13.33 9.12 -8.06
C ALA A 56 13.73 8.56 -9.42
N GLU A 57 13.66 7.23 -9.53
CA GLU A 57 13.81 6.48 -10.79
C GLU A 57 12.57 5.66 -11.09
N ALA A 58 12.17 5.60 -12.36
CA ALA A 58 10.98 4.88 -12.82
C ALA A 58 11.37 3.58 -13.53
N HIS A 59 10.77 2.45 -13.11
CA HIS A 59 11.04 1.14 -13.71
C HIS A 59 9.74 0.37 -13.97
N GLU A 60 9.70 -0.34 -15.10
CA GLU A 60 8.57 -1.23 -15.41
C GLU A 60 8.74 -2.56 -14.67
N VAL A 61 7.90 -2.78 -13.65
CA VAL A 61 7.88 -4.03 -12.88
C VAL A 61 6.44 -4.40 -12.56
N ASP A 62 6.03 -5.60 -12.94
CA ASP A 62 4.78 -6.18 -12.45
C ASP A 62 5.03 -6.84 -11.08
N ALA A 63 4.36 -6.36 -10.05
CA ALA A 63 4.47 -6.90 -8.69
C ALA A 63 3.93 -8.35 -8.56
N LEU A 64 3.26 -8.87 -9.59
CA LEU A 64 2.81 -10.26 -9.67
C LEU A 64 3.81 -11.17 -10.39
N ASP A 65 4.86 -10.63 -10.96
CA ASP A 65 5.95 -11.36 -11.60
C ASP A 65 7.17 -11.44 -10.67
N GLN A 66 7.39 -12.61 -10.10
CA GLN A 66 8.49 -12.86 -9.17
C GLN A 66 9.87 -12.65 -9.81
N TYR A 67 10.02 -12.99 -11.09
CA TYR A 67 11.29 -12.81 -11.80
C TYR A 67 11.58 -11.32 -12.00
N ALA A 68 10.61 -10.56 -12.48
CA ALA A 68 10.74 -9.11 -12.67
C ALA A 68 11.07 -8.39 -11.34
N VAL A 69 10.41 -8.78 -10.25
CA VAL A 69 10.69 -8.23 -8.91
C VAL A 69 12.11 -8.54 -8.45
N ASN A 70 12.56 -9.79 -8.57
CA ASN A 70 13.92 -10.17 -8.14
C ASN A 70 15.00 -9.44 -8.98
N SER A 71 14.87 -9.45 -10.32
CA SER A 71 15.83 -8.77 -11.20
C SER A 71 15.91 -7.27 -10.94
N HIS A 72 14.77 -6.64 -10.63
CA HIS A 72 14.75 -5.22 -10.27
C HIS A 72 15.45 -4.96 -8.92
N LEU A 73 15.27 -5.82 -7.91
CA LEU A 73 15.99 -5.66 -6.65
C LEU A 73 17.50 -5.88 -6.80
N GLU A 74 17.92 -6.80 -7.67
CA GLU A 74 19.34 -6.96 -8.02
C GLU A 74 19.91 -5.69 -8.66
N LEU A 75 19.15 -5.03 -9.55
CA LEU A 75 19.51 -3.73 -10.11
C LEU A 75 19.68 -2.68 -9.00
N ILE A 76 18.71 -2.55 -8.09
CA ILE A 76 18.80 -1.59 -6.97
C ILE A 76 20.07 -1.85 -6.13
N LEU A 77 20.36 -3.10 -5.79
CA LEU A 77 21.54 -3.44 -5.01
C LEU A 77 22.86 -3.13 -5.74
N THR A 78 22.86 -3.18 -7.08
CA THR A 78 24.03 -2.81 -7.89
C THR A 78 24.19 -1.30 -7.95
N THR A 79 23.08 -0.53 -8.03
CA THR A 79 23.09 0.94 -8.15
C THR A 79 23.35 1.62 -6.80
N ASP A 80 22.61 1.25 -5.76
CA ASP A 80 22.59 1.93 -4.44
C ASP A 80 23.27 1.12 -3.33
N SER A 81 23.75 -0.09 -3.64
CA SER A 81 24.42 -1.01 -2.72
C SER A 81 23.54 -1.53 -1.57
N LYS A 82 22.31 -1.04 -1.41
CA LYS A 82 21.38 -1.47 -0.35
C LYS A 82 19.93 -1.15 -0.70
N LEU A 83 19.02 -1.85 -0.02
CA LEU A 83 17.61 -1.53 0.03
C LEU A 83 17.22 -1.31 1.50
N ASP A 84 16.69 -0.14 1.84
CA ASP A 84 16.27 0.19 3.19
C ASP A 84 14.76 0.02 3.40
N ILE A 85 13.95 0.29 2.36
CA ILE A 85 12.49 0.35 2.49
C ILE A 85 11.83 -0.33 1.28
N SER A 86 10.82 -1.17 1.55
CA SER A 86 9.94 -1.72 0.51
C SER A 86 8.49 -1.41 0.87
N PHE A 87 7.73 -0.84 -0.06
CA PHE A 87 6.31 -0.58 0.09
C PHE A 87 5.51 -1.11 -1.09
N ASN A 88 4.48 -1.90 -0.82
CA ASN A 88 3.57 -2.40 -1.85
C ASN A 88 2.21 -1.70 -1.76
N ALA A 89 1.91 -0.86 -2.76
CA ALA A 89 0.64 -0.16 -2.97
C ALA A 89 -0.06 -0.63 -4.27
N MET A 90 0.23 -1.84 -4.75
CA MET A 90 -0.39 -2.41 -5.94
C MET A 90 -1.91 -2.46 -5.77
N GLY A 91 -2.63 -2.01 -6.79
CA GLY A 91 -4.08 -2.05 -6.86
C GLY A 91 -4.61 -2.87 -8.03
N ILE A 92 -5.88 -3.25 -7.94
CA ILE A 92 -6.62 -3.96 -8.99
C ILE A 92 -7.84 -3.13 -9.43
N PRO A 93 -8.45 -3.40 -10.60
CA PRO A 93 -9.75 -2.83 -10.96
C PRO A 93 -10.81 -3.18 -9.92
N GLN A 94 -11.70 -2.21 -9.61
CA GLN A 94 -12.71 -2.36 -8.57
C GLN A 94 -14.07 -2.80 -9.13
N THR A 95 -14.37 -2.44 -10.37
CA THR A 95 -15.62 -2.80 -11.07
C THR A 95 -15.71 -4.32 -11.24
N GLY A 96 -16.86 -4.88 -10.89
CA GLY A 96 -17.09 -6.33 -10.93
C GLY A 96 -16.54 -7.10 -9.72
N VAL A 97 -15.87 -6.42 -8.78
CA VAL A 97 -15.27 -7.01 -7.58
C VAL A 97 -15.94 -6.50 -6.30
N GLN A 98 -16.37 -5.24 -6.29
CA GLN A 98 -17.05 -4.59 -5.18
C GLN A 98 -18.42 -4.02 -5.61
N GLY A 99 -19.26 -3.68 -4.64
CA GLY A 99 -20.60 -3.16 -4.88
C GLY A 99 -21.65 -4.23 -5.25
N ILE A 100 -21.31 -5.51 -5.08
CA ILE A 100 -22.14 -6.68 -5.43
C ILE A 100 -22.42 -7.48 -4.15
N PRO A 101 -23.67 -7.89 -3.88
CA PRO A 101 -23.97 -8.81 -2.79
C PRO A 101 -23.13 -10.10 -2.87
N MET A 102 -22.64 -10.59 -1.73
CA MET A 102 -21.75 -11.76 -1.68
C MET A 102 -22.35 -12.98 -2.37
N VAL A 103 -23.67 -13.17 -2.26
CA VAL A 103 -24.39 -14.31 -2.86
C VAL A 103 -24.56 -14.22 -4.37
N GLU A 104 -24.31 -13.05 -4.95
CA GLU A 104 -24.37 -12.79 -6.40
C GLU A 104 -22.98 -12.67 -7.04
N LEU A 105 -21.92 -12.64 -6.23
CA LEU A 105 -20.56 -12.51 -6.72
C LEU A 105 -20.07 -13.84 -7.30
N SER A 106 -19.43 -13.82 -8.48
CA SER A 106 -18.84 -15.02 -9.04
C SER A 106 -17.60 -15.48 -8.26
N PRO A 107 -17.27 -16.78 -8.23
CA PRO A 107 -16.04 -17.28 -7.61
C PRO A 107 -14.78 -16.58 -8.14
N GLU A 108 -14.70 -16.29 -9.43
CA GLU A 108 -13.56 -15.63 -10.07
C GLU A 108 -13.41 -14.18 -9.57
N ALA A 109 -14.52 -13.43 -9.50
CA ALA A 109 -14.53 -12.06 -8.97
C ALA A 109 -14.18 -12.03 -7.49
N TYR A 110 -14.64 -13.01 -6.70
CA TYR A 110 -14.28 -13.18 -5.30
C TYR A 110 -12.77 -13.49 -5.13
N MET A 111 -12.23 -14.39 -5.93
CA MET A 111 -10.83 -14.84 -5.82
C MET A 111 -9.82 -13.82 -6.38
N LEU A 112 -10.22 -12.96 -7.32
CA LEU A 112 -9.33 -12.00 -7.96
C LEU A 112 -8.54 -11.13 -6.95
N PRO A 113 -9.16 -10.42 -5.98
CA PRO A 113 -8.41 -9.65 -4.98
C PRO A 113 -7.58 -10.55 -4.07
N ILE A 114 -8.08 -11.72 -3.67
CA ILE A 114 -7.34 -12.65 -2.80
C ILE A 114 -6.04 -13.06 -3.48
N LEU A 115 -6.11 -13.57 -4.70
CA LEU A 115 -4.92 -14.01 -5.43
C LEU A 115 -3.98 -12.86 -5.76
N SER A 116 -4.51 -11.71 -6.20
CA SER A 116 -3.67 -10.59 -6.64
C SER A 116 -2.94 -9.94 -5.46
N TYR A 117 -3.66 -9.57 -4.41
CA TYR A 117 -3.05 -8.86 -3.28
C TYR A 117 -2.13 -9.76 -2.46
N THR A 118 -2.57 -10.98 -2.10
CA THR A 118 -1.72 -11.86 -1.29
C THR A 118 -0.47 -12.29 -2.05
N ARG A 119 -0.59 -12.61 -3.35
CA ARG A 119 0.57 -12.97 -4.18
C ARG A 119 1.54 -11.81 -4.34
N SER A 120 1.07 -10.60 -4.65
CA SER A 120 1.98 -9.47 -4.85
C SER A 120 2.71 -9.09 -3.55
N HIS A 121 2.00 -9.08 -2.41
CA HIS A 121 2.63 -8.79 -1.12
C HIS A 121 3.64 -9.88 -0.73
N PHE A 122 3.33 -11.14 -0.97
CA PHE A 122 4.27 -12.23 -0.73
C PHE A 122 5.54 -12.11 -1.58
N ILE A 123 5.40 -11.91 -2.90
CA ILE A 123 6.54 -11.78 -3.83
C ILE A 123 7.41 -10.59 -3.44
N THR A 124 6.83 -9.40 -3.31
CA THR A 124 7.60 -8.16 -3.09
C THR A 124 8.23 -8.11 -1.70
N ALA A 125 7.50 -8.51 -0.66
CA ALA A 125 8.00 -8.46 0.71
C ALA A 125 9.08 -9.53 0.98
N THR A 126 8.92 -10.76 0.47
CA THR A 126 9.95 -11.80 0.66
C THR A 126 11.21 -11.54 -0.15
N ALA A 127 11.09 -10.97 -1.36
CA ALA A 127 12.23 -10.53 -2.15
C ALA A 127 12.99 -9.37 -1.45
N ALA A 128 12.26 -8.37 -0.94
CA ALA A 128 12.85 -7.28 -0.16
C ALA A 128 13.52 -7.80 1.12
N ALA A 129 12.87 -8.72 1.85
CA ALA A 129 13.44 -9.32 3.06
C ALA A 129 14.77 -10.01 2.78
N ARG A 130 14.89 -10.77 1.70
CA ARG A 130 16.16 -11.39 1.27
C ARG A 130 17.24 -10.34 0.99
N ALA A 131 16.91 -9.29 0.26
CA ALA A 131 17.84 -8.20 -0.06
C ALA A 131 18.32 -7.46 1.21
N MET A 132 17.41 -7.18 2.15
CA MET A 132 17.70 -6.46 3.39
C MET A 132 18.46 -7.31 4.41
N ALA A 133 18.28 -8.63 4.42
CA ALA A 133 18.90 -9.54 5.40
C ALA A 133 20.43 -9.50 5.37
N THR A 134 21.03 -9.21 4.23
CA THR A 134 22.49 -9.07 4.06
C THR A 134 23.04 -7.92 4.93
N ASN A 135 22.30 -6.81 5.00
CA ASN A 135 22.67 -5.62 5.75
C ASN A 135 22.10 -5.61 7.19
N LYS A 136 21.32 -6.65 7.55
CA LYS A 136 20.64 -6.78 8.85
C LYS A 136 19.84 -5.53 9.24
N SER A 137 19.22 -4.90 8.27
CA SER A 137 18.44 -3.67 8.46
C SER A 137 17.46 -3.50 7.32
N GLY A 138 16.24 -3.08 7.63
CA GLY A 138 15.24 -2.75 6.62
C GLY A 138 13.85 -2.56 7.20
N VAL A 139 12.97 -1.99 6.37
CA VAL A 139 11.55 -1.80 6.71
C VAL A 139 10.69 -2.24 5.54
N ILE A 140 9.78 -3.16 5.79
CA ILE A 140 8.79 -3.61 4.83
C ILE A 140 7.43 -3.06 5.26
N LEU A 141 6.83 -2.22 4.42
CA LEU A 141 5.50 -1.69 4.62
C LEU A 141 4.51 -2.41 3.70
N THR A 142 3.45 -2.93 4.29
CA THR A 142 2.31 -3.52 3.57
C THR A 142 1.10 -2.61 3.69
N LEU A 143 0.09 -2.81 2.85
CA LEU A 143 -1.11 -1.98 2.82
C LEU A 143 -2.35 -2.87 2.94
N SER A 144 -3.22 -2.55 3.89
CA SER A 144 -4.55 -3.13 4.03
C SER A 144 -5.62 -2.04 4.12
N ALA A 145 -6.87 -2.42 4.28
CA ALA A 145 -7.96 -1.47 4.47
C ALA A 145 -8.94 -1.93 5.56
N VAL A 146 -9.76 -1.00 6.02
CA VAL A 146 -10.73 -1.15 7.12
C VAL A 146 -11.53 -2.46 7.10
N PRO A 147 -12.02 -2.97 5.95
CA PRO A 147 -12.76 -4.23 5.92
C PRO A 147 -11.95 -5.49 6.28
N SER A 148 -10.64 -5.36 6.52
CA SER A 148 -9.84 -6.45 7.14
C SER A 148 -10.26 -6.78 8.56
N LYS A 149 -10.91 -5.83 9.26
CA LYS A 149 -11.23 -5.93 10.69
C LYS A 149 -12.71 -5.69 11.01
N VAL A 150 -13.41 -4.88 10.22
CA VAL A 150 -14.82 -4.58 10.46
C VAL A 150 -15.72 -5.27 9.42
N ALA A 151 -16.95 -5.57 9.83
CA ALA A 151 -17.95 -6.09 8.91
C ALA A 151 -18.38 -4.96 7.93
N ALA A 152 -18.12 -5.17 6.65
CA ALA A 152 -18.49 -4.25 5.58
C ALA A 152 -19.20 -5.04 4.47
N PRO A 153 -20.44 -4.68 4.11
CA PRO A 153 -21.14 -5.33 3.00
C PRO A 153 -20.52 -4.93 1.65
N LEU A 154 -20.78 -5.74 0.63
CA LEU A 154 -20.46 -5.46 -0.78
C LEU A 154 -18.95 -5.36 -1.10
N VAL A 155 -18.06 -5.79 -0.23
CA VAL A 155 -16.60 -5.73 -0.42
C VAL A 155 -16.01 -7.03 -1.01
N GLY A 156 -16.80 -8.08 -1.13
CA GLY A 156 -16.40 -9.35 -1.74
C GLY A 156 -15.10 -9.93 -1.16
N GLY A 157 -14.23 -10.38 -2.04
CA GLY A 157 -12.92 -10.95 -1.68
C GLY A 157 -11.86 -9.96 -1.19
N MET A 158 -12.17 -8.65 -1.16
CA MET A 158 -11.23 -7.63 -0.66
C MET A 158 -11.00 -7.79 0.86
N ALA A 159 -12.06 -8.03 1.64
CA ALA A 159 -11.94 -8.18 3.09
C ALA A 159 -10.99 -9.33 3.49
N PRO A 160 -11.17 -10.57 3.03
CA PRO A 160 -10.24 -11.67 3.35
C PRO A 160 -8.83 -11.44 2.79
N SER A 161 -8.66 -10.76 1.64
CA SER A 161 -7.33 -10.44 1.13
C SER A 161 -6.57 -9.48 2.05
N TRP A 162 -7.21 -8.42 2.52
CA TRP A 162 -6.60 -7.47 3.45
C TRP A 162 -6.34 -8.08 4.84
N ALA A 163 -7.25 -8.91 5.35
CA ALA A 163 -7.01 -9.65 6.59
C ALA A 163 -5.81 -10.63 6.44
N GLY A 164 -5.69 -11.28 5.29
CA GLY A 164 -4.54 -12.13 4.95
C GLY A 164 -3.22 -11.35 4.92
N ILE A 165 -3.19 -10.14 4.38
CA ILE A 165 -2.00 -9.27 4.37
C ILE A 165 -1.58 -8.90 5.80
N GLU A 166 -2.53 -8.59 6.69
CA GLU A 166 -2.21 -8.29 8.09
C GLU A 166 -1.65 -9.50 8.83
N ALA A 167 -2.21 -10.69 8.59
CA ALA A 167 -1.67 -11.93 9.13
C ALA A 167 -0.27 -12.22 8.59
N PHE A 168 -0.07 -12.11 7.27
CA PHE A 168 1.23 -12.24 6.61
C PHE A 168 2.27 -11.26 7.18
N THR A 169 1.89 -10.00 7.41
CA THR A 169 2.77 -8.99 8.01
C THR A 169 3.30 -9.42 9.37
N ARG A 170 2.44 -9.96 10.24
CA ARG A 170 2.85 -10.46 11.57
C ARG A 170 3.81 -11.65 11.46
N THR A 171 3.50 -12.59 10.57
CA THR A 171 4.35 -13.77 10.35
C THR A 171 5.73 -13.36 9.85
N LEU A 172 5.80 -12.51 8.82
CA LEU A 172 7.06 -12.03 8.25
C LEU A 172 7.88 -11.23 9.29
N ALA A 173 7.22 -10.43 10.13
CA ALA A 173 7.90 -9.71 11.21
C ALA A 173 8.53 -10.65 12.23
N ALA A 174 7.84 -11.74 12.59
CA ALA A 174 8.35 -12.74 13.53
C ALA A 174 9.60 -13.48 12.97
N GLU A 175 9.58 -13.79 11.68
CA GLU A 175 10.70 -14.48 11.02
C GLU A 175 11.90 -13.57 10.78
N MET A 176 11.64 -12.32 10.36
CA MET A 176 12.69 -11.41 9.90
C MET A 176 13.24 -10.47 10.98
N GLY A 177 12.61 -10.46 12.15
CA GLY A 177 13.07 -9.61 13.28
C GLY A 177 14.50 -9.91 13.73
N ILE A 178 14.92 -11.18 13.70
CA ILE A 178 16.30 -11.59 14.00
C ILE A 178 17.32 -11.02 13.01
N SER A 179 16.87 -10.69 11.80
CA SER A 179 17.67 -10.02 10.76
C SER A 179 17.58 -8.49 10.81
N GLY A 180 17.02 -7.92 11.88
CA GLY A 180 16.88 -6.47 12.03
C GLY A 180 15.88 -5.82 11.07
N ILE A 181 14.99 -6.61 10.49
CA ILE A 181 13.98 -6.11 9.52
C ILE A 181 12.64 -5.97 10.22
N ARG A 182 12.07 -4.77 10.12
CA ARG A 182 10.72 -4.47 10.62
C ARG A 182 9.69 -4.67 9.50
N THR A 183 8.55 -5.24 9.85
CA THR A 183 7.43 -5.36 8.92
C THR A 183 6.18 -4.76 9.59
N VAL A 184 5.57 -3.77 8.94
CA VAL A 184 4.43 -3.02 9.46
C VAL A 184 3.36 -2.90 8.39
N CYS A 185 2.11 -3.14 8.76
CA CYS A 185 0.96 -2.92 7.89
C CYS A 185 0.36 -1.53 8.14
N LEU A 186 0.07 -0.78 7.08
CA LEU A 186 -0.74 0.42 7.14
C LEU A 186 -2.18 0.05 6.77
N ARG A 187 -3.12 0.19 7.70
CA ARG A 187 -4.54 0.01 7.41
C ARG A 187 -5.13 1.36 7.07
N ALA A 188 -5.57 1.52 5.81
CA ALA A 188 -6.19 2.72 5.30
C ALA A 188 -7.71 2.64 5.34
N ASP A 189 -8.38 3.79 5.33
CA ASP A 189 -9.79 3.91 4.97
C ASP A 189 -9.92 4.56 3.58
N GLY A 190 -11.14 4.78 3.11
CA GLY A 190 -11.40 5.49 1.86
C GLY A 190 -10.81 6.91 1.90
N MET A 191 -10.09 7.29 0.84
CA MET A 191 -9.53 8.63 0.67
C MET A 191 -10.26 9.31 -0.49
N PRO A 192 -11.26 10.19 -0.21
CA PRO A 192 -12.18 10.72 -1.22
C PRO A 192 -11.50 11.49 -2.36
N GLU A 193 -10.30 12.00 -2.13
CA GLU A 193 -9.49 12.71 -3.12
C GLU A 193 -8.95 11.80 -4.25
N THR A 194 -9.19 10.47 -4.16
CA THR A 194 -8.69 9.51 -5.14
C THR A 194 -9.77 9.03 -6.10
N GLN A 195 -9.41 8.89 -7.39
CA GLN A 195 -10.32 8.34 -8.40
C GLN A 195 -10.77 6.90 -8.07
N THR A 196 -9.91 6.11 -7.45
CA THR A 196 -10.25 4.75 -7.02
C THR A 196 -11.40 4.78 -6.02
N ILE A 197 -11.34 5.64 -5.01
CA ILE A 197 -12.40 5.74 -3.99
C ILE A 197 -13.67 6.37 -4.56
N THR A 198 -13.57 7.32 -5.48
CA THR A 198 -14.74 7.82 -6.22
C THR A 198 -15.48 6.68 -6.93
N THR A 199 -14.73 5.78 -7.59
CA THR A 199 -15.30 4.59 -8.24
C THR A 199 -15.91 3.62 -7.21
N VAL A 200 -15.17 3.29 -6.15
CA VAL A 200 -15.62 2.37 -5.08
C VAL A 200 -16.90 2.90 -4.41
N PHE A 201 -16.93 4.16 -4.04
CA PHE A 201 -18.12 4.77 -3.42
C PHE A 201 -19.32 4.75 -4.36
N GLY A 202 -19.12 4.95 -5.67
CA GLY A 202 -20.17 4.79 -6.66
C GLY A 202 -20.73 3.37 -6.76
N LEU A 203 -19.86 2.38 -6.73
CA LEU A 203 -20.24 0.97 -6.75
C LEU A 203 -21.04 0.60 -5.49
N HIS A 204 -20.57 1.03 -4.33
CA HIS A 204 -21.23 0.76 -3.05
C HIS A 204 -22.54 1.53 -2.90
N ALA A 205 -22.60 2.81 -3.29
CA ALA A 205 -23.83 3.59 -3.30
C ALA A 205 -24.91 2.91 -4.15
N LYS A 206 -24.54 2.49 -5.37
CA LYS A 206 -25.44 1.75 -6.27
C LYS A 206 -25.90 0.43 -5.65
N GLY A 207 -24.97 -0.36 -5.10
CA GLY A 207 -25.28 -1.66 -4.49
C GLY A 207 -26.13 -1.55 -3.22
N ALA A 208 -26.05 -0.45 -2.49
CA ALA A 208 -26.83 -0.13 -1.31
C ALA A 208 -28.14 0.64 -1.63
N GLY A 209 -28.45 0.91 -2.89
CA GLY A 209 -29.65 1.67 -3.28
C GLY A 209 -29.61 3.16 -2.90
N MET A 210 -28.42 3.73 -2.71
CA MET A 210 -28.23 5.15 -2.39
C MET A 210 -28.23 6.02 -3.64
N SER A 211 -28.58 7.30 -3.49
CA SER A 211 -28.78 8.24 -4.59
C SER A 211 -27.46 8.77 -5.18
N SER A 212 -26.36 8.77 -4.42
CA SER A 212 -25.10 9.38 -4.84
C SER A 212 -23.87 8.89 -4.06
N ASN A 213 -22.70 9.07 -4.67
CA ASN A 213 -21.39 8.85 -4.00
C ASN A 213 -21.25 9.70 -2.73
N LYS A 214 -21.81 10.93 -2.75
CA LYS A 214 -21.73 11.85 -1.61
C LYS A 214 -22.53 11.36 -0.42
N GLU A 215 -23.67 10.73 -0.65
CA GLU A 215 -24.49 10.11 0.39
C GLU A 215 -23.72 8.93 1.02
N PHE A 216 -23.12 8.06 0.21
CA PHE A 216 -22.28 6.97 0.71
C PHE A 216 -21.05 7.48 1.45
N GLN A 217 -20.37 8.51 0.95
CA GLN A 217 -19.25 9.15 1.65
C GLN A 217 -19.68 9.68 3.01
N GLY A 218 -20.80 10.41 3.11
CA GLY A 218 -21.32 10.92 4.38
C GLY A 218 -21.62 9.79 5.38
N LEU A 219 -22.12 8.65 4.89
CA LEU A 219 -22.30 7.46 5.72
C LEU A 219 -20.96 6.94 6.25
N MET A 220 -19.94 6.81 5.40
CA MET A 220 -18.60 6.37 5.81
C MET A 220 -17.97 7.33 6.82
N GLU A 221 -18.09 8.64 6.61
CA GLU A 221 -17.61 9.67 7.56
C GLU A 221 -18.31 9.56 8.92
N SER A 222 -19.61 9.20 8.94
CA SER A 222 -20.37 9.04 10.19
C SER A 222 -19.84 7.94 11.09
N PHE A 223 -19.21 6.91 10.52
CA PHE A 223 -18.61 5.79 11.26
C PHE A 223 -17.23 6.12 11.85
N THR A 224 -16.59 7.20 11.42
CA THR A 224 -15.29 7.61 11.97
C THR A 224 -15.46 8.43 13.24
N ILE A 225 -14.49 8.34 14.16
CA ILE A 225 -14.48 9.18 15.38
C ILE A 225 -14.26 10.65 15.01
N LEU A 226 -13.38 10.95 14.05
CA LEU A 226 -13.06 12.32 13.62
C LEU A 226 -14.09 12.92 12.67
N LYS A 227 -15.17 12.20 12.32
CA LYS A 227 -16.25 12.63 11.43
C LYS A 227 -15.77 13.11 10.05
N ARG A 228 -14.69 12.54 9.59
CA ARG A 228 -14.12 12.68 8.25
C ARG A 228 -13.35 11.45 7.85
N LEU A 229 -13.09 11.28 6.58
CA LEU A 229 -12.19 10.25 6.07
C LEU A 229 -10.72 10.76 6.04
N PRO A 230 -9.73 9.85 6.02
CA PRO A 230 -8.32 10.23 5.95
C PRO A 230 -7.93 10.81 4.58
N MET A 231 -6.86 11.58 4.56
CA MET A 231 -6.22 12.11 3.36
C MET A 231 -5.03 11.27 2.93
N LEU A 232 -4.68 11.32 1.65
CA LEU A 232 -3.44 10.69 1.13
C LEU A 232 -2.20 11.17 1.87
N SER A 233 -2.13 12.44 2.21
CA SER A 233 -1.02 13.02 2.96
C SER A 233 -0.86 12.44 4.36
N GLU A 234 -1.96 12.09 5.03
CA GLU A 234 -1.91 11.48 6.37
C GLU A 234 -1.35 10.04 6.30
N LEU A 235 -1.75 9.27 5.28
CA LEU A 235 -1.17 7.95 5.04
C LEU A 235 0.31 8.05 4.65
N ALA A 236 0.67 8.97 3.76
CA ALA A 236 2.05 9.17 3.33
C ALA A 236 2.97 9.60 4.47
N ASN A 237 2.53 10.53 5.33
CA ASN A 237 3.27 10.95 6.52
C ASN A 237 3.45 9.79 7.53
N THR A 238 2.42 8.96 7.69
CA THR A 238 2.51 7.75 8.53
C THR A 238 3.51 6.77 7.94
N ALA A 239 3.52 6.57 6.62
CA ALA A 239 4.50 5.73 5.94
C ALA A 239 5.93 6.24 6.15
N VAL A 240 6.17 7.56 6.05
CA VAL A 240 7.47 8.19 6.34
C VAL A 240 7.91 7.88 7.77
N PHE A 241 7.04 8.09 8.75
CA PHE A 241 7.37 7.83 10.15
C PHE A 241 7.70 6.35 10.38
N MET A 242 6.86 5.42 9.87
CA MET A 242 7.07 3.98 10.02
C MET A 242 8.35 3.50 9.33
N ALA A 243 8.72 4.10 8.19
CA ALA A 243 9.95 3.80 7.47
C ALA A 243 11.20 4.36 8.16
N SER A 244 11.06 5.34 9.03
CA SER A 244 12.17 6.03 9.69
C SER A 244 12.72 5.25 10.90
N ASP A 245 13.92 5.63 11.33
CA ASP A 245 14.55 5.09 12.54
C ASP A 245 13.82 5.52 13.83
N LYS A 246 12.96 6.56 13.75
CA LYS A 246 12.10 6.99 14.87
C LYS A 246 11.06 5.94 15.25
N ALA A 247 10.71 5.05 14.33
CA ALA A 247 9.79 3.94 14.55
C ALA A 247 10.52 2.60 14.82
N SER A 248 11.80 2.63 15.24
CA SER A 248 12.64 1.43 15.40
C SER A 248 12.09 0.37 16.35
N GLY A 249 11.26 0.75 17.32
CA GLY A 249 10.58 -0.18 18.24
C GLY A 249 9.26 -0.74 17.71
N ILE A 250 8.84 -0.41 16.48
CA ILE A 250 7.53 -0.78 15.94
C ILE A 250 7.68 -1.83 14.82
N THR A 251 7.22 -3.04 15.05
CA THR A 251 7.17 -4.13 14.06
C THR A 251 6.03 -5.11 14.38
N GLY A 252 5.61 -5.92 13.41
CA GLY A 252 4.59 -6.96 13.59
C GLY A 252 3.20 -6.43 13.91
N THR A 253 2.90 -5.18 13.58
CA THR A 253 1.64 -4.53 13.92
C THR A 253 0.97 -3.91 12.69
N THR A 254 -0.29 -3.56 12.86
CA THR A 254 -1.08 -2.78 11.89
C THR A 254 -1.37 -1.40 12.48
N ILE A 255 -1.00 -0.37 11.73
CA ILE A 255 -1.23 1.04 12.11
C ILE A 255 -2.51 1.52 11.43
N ASN A 256 -3.45 1.99 12.21
CA ASN A 256 -4.72 2.53 11.72
C ASN A 256 -4.55 3.97 11.23
N VAL A 257 -4.75 4.20 9.94
CA VAL A 257 -4.87 5.53 9.31
C VAL A 257 -6.30 5.66 8.82
N THR A 258 -7.24 5.71 9.75
CA THR A 258 -8.68 5.46 9.51
C THR A 258 -9.59 6.54 10.11
N CYS A 259 -9.04 7.61 10.66
CA CYS A 259 -9.80 8.63 11.40
C CYS A 259 -10.71 8.03 12.50
N GLY A 260 -10.37 6.82 12.99
CA GLY A 260 -11.10 6.15 14.07
C GLY A 260 -12.29 5.30 13.60
N SER A 261 -12.39 4.91 12.32
CA SER A 261 -13.35 3.88 11.91
C SER A 261 -12.95 2.48 12.42
N VAL A 262 -11.68 2.28 12.76
CA VAL A 262 -11.17 1.11 13.48
C VAL A 262 -10.49 1.59 14.75
N VAL A 263 -10.87 0.99 15.87
CA VAL A 263 -10.20 1.11 17.17
C VAL A 263 -9.76 -0.28 17.61
N ASP A 264 -8.63 -0.37 18.30
CA ASP A 264 -8.07 -1.64 18.81
C ASP A 264 -8.61 -1.98 20.21
#